data_48c477901f961449ad46a0aa4b29a465
#
_entry.id   48c477901f961449ad46a0aa4b29a465
#
_cell.length_a   1.000
_cell.length_b   1.000
_cell.length_c   1.000
_cell.angle_alpha   90.00
_cell.angle_beta   90.00
_cell.angle_gamma   90.00
#
_symmetry.space_group_name_H-M   'P 1'
#
loop_
_entity.id
_entity.type
_entity.pdbx_description
1 polymer ?
#
loop_
_entity_poly.entity_id
_entity_poly.type
_entity_poly.pdbx_seq_one_letter_code
_entity_poly.pdbx_strand_id
1 'polypeptide(L)'
;MNLRSSLSSPRQLFHRQCHSLKMRLAKWPAKYLCHLYDRGKGPAARLLRVFTAPHAPPRPAHRLLLPSTAIPWAEPKLFVPSGGADMVLSRMKTDGGRETCPAGILRADRVDVSFPIGMHWWEGRLFEEAFLNSNALTNPKYVLDLQRIRFSRKQRLEEGVLLTMPWHHNFYHWLTEILPRLTLVEMAGDLSHLPLFVPELSPGYVKASLVLCGVLDRVRFVPNGVYRAERLHIPTRLALGCDMAPAAVEWLRRSMPKAAQAAKRRLYISRADARIRFVANEAELQPLLAEHGFETVNMSDYSLEEQIRLFREAEFVIGSHGAAFAHLVFMERGGTFVELFEPGFFNRCYHRIASLLELDYGFLVGEKKGLGFSIDPVELRGVLERSRKP
;
A
#
# COMPACT_ATOMS: atom_id res chain seq x y z
N MET A 1 17.44 61.95 12.40
CA MET A 1 17.09 60.69 13.07
C MET A 1 15.86 60.12 12.40
N ASN A 2 16.05 59.21 11.46
CA ASN A 2 14.94 58.57 10.71
C ASN A 2 14.74 57.16 11.20
N LEU A 3 13.68 56.94 11.97
CA LEU A 3 13.17 55.61 12.30
C LEU A 3 12.14 55.22 11.24
N ARG A 4 12.58 54.52 10.20
CA ARG A 4 11.66 53.73 9.35
C ARG A 4 11.55 52.33 9.96
N SER A 5 10.44 52.10 10.67
CA SER A 5 10.03 50.79 11.12
C SER A 5 9.73 49.87 9.92
N SER A 6 10.46 48.78 9.84
CA SER A 6 10.27 47.72 8.85
C SER A 6 8.96 46.99 9.11
N LEU A 7 7.87 47.41 8.48
CA LEU A 7 6.66 46.63 8.37
C LEU A 7 6.91 45.45 7.42
N SER A 8 7.05 44.25 7.98
CA SER A 8 7.12 43.02 7.21
C SER A 8 5.85 42.88 6.36
N SER A 9 6.02 42.57 5.08
CA SER A 9 4.89 42.44 4.15
C SER A 9 3.90 41.37 4.63
N PRO A 10 2.59 41.48 4.29
CA PRO A 10 1.59 40.46 4.65
C PRO A 10 1.99 39.04 4.26
N ARG A 11 2.78 38.87 3.18
CA ARG A 11 3.38 37.59 2.77
C ARG A 11 4.42 37.06 3.76
N GLN A 12 5.25 37.94 4.35
CA GLN A 12 6.25 37.52 5.33
C GLN A 12 5.64 37.19 6.68
N LEU A 13 4.57 37.90 7.09
CA LEU A 13 3.80 37.56 8.28
C LEU A 13 3.09 36.20 8.12
N PHE A 14 2.48 35.95 6.98
CA PHE A 14 1.83 34.69 6.65
C PHE A 14 2.83 33.53 6.63
N HIS A 15 4.01 33.71 6.02
CA HIS A 15 5.09 32.71 6.04
C HIS A 15 5.60 32.39 7.44
N ARG A 16 5.73 33.40 8.32
CA ARG A 16 6.13 33.23 9.72
C ARG A 16 5.06 32.52 10.52
N GLN A 17 3.79 32.84 10.33
CA GLN A 17 2.67 32.16 10.99
C GLN A 17 2.53 30.72 10.54
N CYS A 18 2.69 30.43 9.25
CA CYS A 18 2.70 29.07 8.73
C CYS A 18 3.90 28.26 9.24
N HIS A 19 5.07 28.86 9.37
CA HIS A 19 6.26 28.22 9.94
C HIS A 19 6.10 27.91 11.44
N SER A 20 5.51 28.83 12.22
CA SER A 20 5.24 28.63 13.64
C SER A 20 4.16 27.55 13.87
N LEU A 21 3.15 27.49 12.99
CA LEU A 21 2.12 26.44 13.02
C LEU A 21 2.70 25.07 12.65
N LYS A 22 3.59 25.02 11.64
CA LYS A 22 4.37 23.80 11.30
C LYS A 22 5.13 23.26 12.50
N MET A 23 5.83 24.13 13.23
CA MET A 23 6.64 23.73 14.39
C MET A 23 5.79 23.33 15.59
N ARG A 24 4.60 23.90 15.75
CA ARG A 24 3.67 23.52 16.80
C ARG A 24 2.93 22.21 16.51
N LEU A 25 2.50 21.99 15.26
CA LEU A 25 1.81 20.76 14.85
C LEU A 25 2.77 19.56 14.79
N ALA A 26 4.04 19.78 14.42
CA ALA A 26 5.05 18.70 14.40
C ALA A 26 5.43 18.18 15.80
N LYS A 27 5.11 18.93 16.86
CA LYS A 27 5.36 18.53 18.26
C LYS A 27 4.17 17.83 18.93
N TRP A 28 3.03 17.75 18.25
CA TRP A 28 1.85 17.10 18.81
C TRP A 28 1.80 15.63 18.38
N PRO A 29 1.72 14.69 19.35
CA PRO A 29 1.55 13.27 19.02
C PRO A 29 0.25 13.08 18.20
N ALA A 30 0.31 12.25 17.16
CA ALA A 30 -0.85 11.97 16.30
C ALA A 30 -2.12 11.57 17.07
N LYS A 31 -1.97 10.93 18.25
CA LYS A 31 -3.07 10.65 19.20
C LYS A 31 -3.90 11.86 19.59
N TYR A 32 -3.31 13.03 19.76
CA TYR A 32 -4.04 14.23 20.18
C TYR A 32 -4.82 14.86 19.03
N LEU A 33 -4.32 14.77 17.81
CA LEU A 33 -5.03 15.26 16.62
C LEU A 33 -6.26 14.41 16.32
N CYS A 34 -6.18 13.09 16.47
CA CYS A 34 -7.33 12.18 16.36
C CYS A 34 -8.41 12.47 17.42
N HIS A 35 -8.02 12.72 18.68
CA HIS A 35 -8.96 13.02 19.76
C HIS A 35 -9.68 14.37 19.60
N LEU A 36 -9.04 15.32 18.92
CA LEU A 36 -9.64 16.62 18.58
C LEU A 36 -10.60 16.52 17.40
N TYR A 37 -10.39 15.56 16.51
CA TYR A 37 -11.29 15.24 15.40
C TYR A 37 -12.59 14.58 15.87
N ASP A 38 -12.49 13.56 16.74
CA ASP A 38 -13.65 12.84 17.30
C ASP A 38 -14.61 13.73 18.07
N ARG A 39 -14.13 14.83 18.68
CA ARG A 39 -14.97 15.77 19.43
C ARG A 39 -15.51 16.93 18.62
N GLY A 40 -15.18 17.06 17.33
CA GLY A 40 -15.69 18.13 16.45
C GLY A 40 -15.36 19.57 16.87
N LYS A 41 -14.51 19.77 17.90
CA LYS A 41 -14.27 21.06 18.58
C LYS A 41 -12.85 21.61 18.46
N GLY A 42 -11.93 20.93 17.76
CA GLY A 42 -10.53 21.36 17.67
C GLY A 42 -10.23 22.30 16.50
N PRO A 43 -9.06 22.98 16.51
CA PRO A 43 -8.60 23.82 15.42
C PRO A 43 -8.50 23.10 14.07
N ALA A 44 -8.16 21.80 14.08
CA ALA A 44 -8.13 20.95 12.89
C ALA A 44 -9.55 20.71 12.35
N ALA A 45 -10.56 20.50 13.20
CA ALA A 45 -11.93 20.35 12.77
C ALA A 45 -12.52 21.67 12.23
N ARG A 46 -12.10 22.83 12.78
CA ARG A 46 -12.47 24.14 12.20
C ARG A 46 -11.81 24.38 10.85
N LEU A 47 -10.53 24.00 10.67
CA LEU A 47 -9.84 24.04 9.39
C LEU A 47 -10.55 23.13 8.37
N LEU A 48 -10.91 21.90 8.75
CA LEU A 48 -11.67 20.99 7.90
C LEU A 48 -13.07 21.53 7.55
N ARG A 49 -13.81 22.13 8.50
CA ARG A 49 -15.11 22.75 8.21
C ARG A 49 -15.03 23.94 7.25
N VAL A 50 -13.93 24.67 7.25
CA VAL A 50 -13.66 25.70 6.21
C VAL A 50 -13.48 25.07 4.83
N PHE A 51 -13.13 23.78 4.77
CA PHE A 51 -12.90 23.02 3.54
C PHE A 51 -14.10 22.16 3.12
N THR A 52 -15.09 21.94 4.00
CA THR A 52 -16.33 21.23 3.67
C THR A 52 -17.45 22.24 3.50
N ALA A 53 -17.91 22.45 2.28
CA ALA A 53 -19.04 23.32 2.00
C ALA A 53 -20.33 22.78 2.69
N PRO A 54 -21.18 23.65 3.28
CA PRO A 54 -22.40 23.23 3.97
C PRO A 54 -23.48 22.63 3.07
N HIS A 55 -23.37 22.77 1.75
CA HIS A 55 -24.26 22.15 0.78
C HIS A 55 -23.55 21.00 0.09
N ALA A 56 -24.19 19.83 0.07
CA ALA A 56 -23.69 18.68 -0.64
C ALA A 56 -23.58 19.00 -2.15
N PRO A 57 -22.36 19.27 -2.70
CA PRO A 57 -22.23 19.45 -4.12
C PRO A 57 -22.67 18.17 -4.85
N PRO A 58 -22.99 18.25 -6.14
CA PRO A 58 -23.34 17.07 -6.93
C PRO A 58 -22.26 16.00 -6.75
N ARG A 59 -22.65 14.74 -6.63
CA ARG A 59 -21.67 13.64 -6.60
C ARG A 59 -21.00 13.56 -7.97
N PRO A 60 -19.67 13.28 -8.03
CA PRO A 60 -19.05 12.98 -9.30
C PRO A 60 -19.75 11.80 -9.95
N ALA A 61 -19.76 11.75 -11.27
CA ALA A 61 -20.30 10.58 -11.97
C ALA A 61 -19.48 9.35 -11.53
N HIS A 62 -20.14 8.42 -10.88
CA HIS A 62 -19.53 7.18 -10.40
C HIS A 62 -20.08 6.00 -11.19
N ARG A 63 -19.24 5.40 -12.00
CA ARG A 63 -19.56 4.16 -12.72
C ARG A 63 -19.10 2.99 -11.87
N LEU A 64 -20.04 2.33 -11.20
CA LEU A 64 -19.77 1.10 -10.45
C LEU A 64 -19.50 -0.05 -11.43
N LEU A 65 -18.41 -0.78 -11.21
CA LEU A 65 -17.97 -1.89 -12.06
C LEU A 65 -17.87 -3.21 -11.31
N LEU A 66 -17.52 -3.16 -10.04
CA LEU A 66 -17.41 -4.35 -9.17
C LEU A 66 -18.24 -4.15 -7.91
N PRO A 67 -19.13 -5.09 -7.57
CA PRO A 67 -19.82 -5.09 -6.29
C PRO A 67 -18.87 -5.40 -5.14
N SER A 68 -19.35 -5.22 -3.91
CA SER A 68 -18.71 -5.77 -2.72
C SER A 68 -18.65 -7.29 -2.82
N THR A 69 -17.54 -7.87 -2.38
CA THR A 69 -17.30 -9.33 -2.43
C THR A 69 -16.72 -9.78 -1.09
N ALA A 70 -17.25 -10.85 -0.55
CA ALA A 70 -16.71 -11.45 0.67
C ALA A 70 -15.26 -11.91 0.45
N ILE A 71 -14.42 -11.68 1.46
CA ILE A 71 -13.02 -12.07 1.43
C ILE A 71 -12.85 -13.32 2.28
N PRO A 72 -12.32 -14.41 1.71
CA PRO A 72 -12.13 -15.65 2.45
C PRO A 72 -11.19 -15.44 3.64
N TRP A 73 -11.42 -16.19 4.67
CA TRP A 73 -10.58 -16.28 5.85
C TRP A 73 -10.11 -17.74 6.01
N ALA A 74 -8.81 -17.93 6.14
CA ALA A 74 -8.22 -19.23 6.45
C ALA A 74 -7.53 -19.17 7.82
N GLU A 75 -7.75 -20.16 8.66
CA GLU A 75 -7.01 -20.27 9.92
C GLU A 75 -5.54 -20.63 9.64
N PRO A 76 -4.59 -20.03 10.38
CA PRO A 76 -3.19 -20.46 10.32
C PRO A 76 -3.05 -21.91 10.72
N LYS A 77 -2.33 -22.71 9.91
CA LYS A 77 -2.14 -24.15 10.14
C LYS A 77 -0.75 -24.47 10.75
N LEU A 78 0.23 -23.64 10.46
CA LEU A 78 1.63 -23.89 10.76
C LEU A 78 2.16 -22.79 11.70
N PHE A 79 2.14 -23.02 12.99
CA PHE A 79 2.71 -22.11 13.99
C PHE A 79 3.14 -22.88 15.23
N VAL A 80 3.99 -22.23 16.06
CA VAL A 80 4.36 -22.75 17.37
C VAL A 80 3.57 -21.98 18.43
N PRO A 81 2.84 -22.66 19.33
CA PRO A 81 2.14 -22.01 20.43
C PRO A 81 3.12 -21.30 21.35
N SER A 82 2.97 -19.98 21.48
CA SER A 82 3.77 -19.11 22.36
C SER A 82 2.96 -17.88 22.72
N GLY A 83 3.35 -17.15 23.74
CA GLY A 83 2.67 -15.88 24.08
C GLY A 83 2.66 -14.85 22.95
N GLY A 84 3.70 -14.86 22.11
CA GLY A 84 3.75 -14.06 20.88
C GLY A 84 2.74 -14.54 19.83
N ALA A 85 2.57 -15.85 19.68
CA ALA A 85 1.59 -16.44 18.78
C ALA A 85 0.15 -16.12 19.19
N ASP A 86 -0.17 -16.14 20.49
CA ASP A 86 -1.49 -15.78 21.00
C ASP A 86 -1.88 -14.35 20.64
N MET A 87 -0.95 -13.41 20.69
CA MET A 87 -1.18 -12.03 20.25
C MET A 87 -1.50 -11.97 18.75
N VAL A 88 -0.74 -12.69 17.92
CA VAL A 88 -0.94 -12.73 16.47
C VAL A 88 -2.32 -13.34 16.15
N LEU A 89 -2.65 -14.49 16.73
CA LEU A 89 -3.92 -15.17 16.55
C LEU A 89 -5.11 -14.33 17.00
N SER A 90 -5.01 -13.67 18.16
CA SER A 90 -6.05 -12.77 18.67
C SER A 90 -6.31 -11.61 17.70
N ARG A 91 -5.27 -10.98 17.19
CA ARG A 91 -5.39 -9.90 16.21
C ARG A 91 -5.93 -10.37 14.86
N MET A 92 -5.58 -11.56 14.42
CA MET A 92 -6.15 -12.16 13.21
C MET A 92 -7.65 -12.38 13.35
N LYS A 93 -8.11 -12.96 14.47
CA LYS A 93 -9.53 -13.28 14.73
C LYS A 93 -10.44 -12.06 14.80
N THR A 94 -9.97 -10.95 15.39
CA THR A 94 -10.76 -9.71 15.49
C THR A 94 -11.10 -9.09 14.14
N ASP A 95 -10.41 -9.49 13.10
CA ASP A 95 -10.48 -8.90 11.77
C ASP A 95 -11.10 -9.84 10.71
N GLY A 96 -11.65 -10.99 11.11
CA GLY A 96 -12.25 -11.97 10.19
C GLY A 96 -13.50 -11.47 9.47
N GLY A 97 -13.77 -12.02 8.28
CA GLY A 97 -15.07 -11.91 7.59
C GLY A 97 -15.39 -10.52 7.02
N ARG A 98 -14.44 -9.83 6.42
CA ARG A 98 -14.70 -8.52 5.75
C ARG A 98 -15.09 -8.70 4.29
N GLU A 99 -15.78 -7.70 3.79
CA GLU A 99 -16.07 -7.54 2.38
C GLU A 99 -15.17 -6.47 1.76
N THR A 100 -14.91 -6.59 0.46
CA THR A 100 -14.29 -5.51 -0.32
C THR A 100 -15.24 -4.33 -0.42
N CYS A 101 -14.72 -3.13 -0.66
CA CYS A 101 -15.57 -2.02 -1.08
C CYS A 101 -16.05 -2.24 -2.52
N PRO A 102 -17.27 -1.78 -2.85
CA PRO A 102 -17.66 -1.63 -4.25
C PRO A 102 -16.65 -0.75 -4.96
N ALA A 103 -16.26 -1.11 -6.18
CA ALA A 103 -15.22 -0.41 -6.92
C ALA A 103 -15.67 -0.02 -8.32
N GLY A 104 -15.13 1.08 -8.83
CA GLY A 104 -15.48 1.64 -10.13
C GLY A 104 -14.62 2.84 -10.51
N ILE A 105 -15.14 3.67 -11.42
CA ILE A 105 -14.47 4.88 -11.89
C ILE A 105 -15.27 6.11 -11.46
N LEU A 106 -14.62 7.00 -10.72
CA LEU A 106 -15.11 8.36 -10.48
C LEU A 106 -14.66 9.26 -11.62
N ARG A 107 -15.58 10.00 -12.21
CA ARG A 107 -15.30 10.99 -13.24
C ARG A 107 -15.64 12.38 -12.73
N ALA A 108 -14.68 13.28 -12.77
CA ALA A 108 -14.89 14.67 -12.39
C ALA A 108 -14.17 15.63 -13.36
N ASP A 109 -14.84 16.73 -13.70
CA ASP A 109 -14.31 17.78 -14.55
C ASP A 109 -13.68 18.89 -13.70
N ARG A 110 -12.60 19.49 -14.17
CA ARG A 110 -11.87 20.59 -13.52
C ARG A 110 -11.40 20.27 -12.10
N VAL A 111 -10.74 19.13 -11.95
CA VAL A 111 -10.22 18.62 -10.67
C VAL A 111 -8.84 19.19 -10.38
N ASP A 112 -8.65 19.72 -9.19
CA ASP A 112 -7.33 20.05 -8.69
C ASP A 112 -6.68 18.80 -8.09
N VAL A 113 -5.46 18.47 -8.52
CA VAL A 113 -4.72 17.28 -8.07
C VAL A 113 -3.28 17.61 -7.77
N SER A 114 -2.73 17.02 -6.69
CA SER A 114 -1.32 17.15 -6.34
C SER A 114 -0.55 15.87 -6.62
N PHE A 115 0.62 16.02 -7.23
CA PHE A 115 1.58 14.94 -7.37
C PHE A 115 2.74 15.13 -6.38
N PRO A 116 3.31 14.05 -5.85
CA PRO A 116 3.21 12.66 -6.31
C PRO A 116 2.07 11.85 -5.70
N ILE A 117 1.37 12.34 -4.68
CA ILE A 117 0.45 11.52 -3.87
C ILE A 117 -0.95 11.35 -4.46
N GLY A 118 -1.26 12.03 -5.58
CA GLY A 118 -2.57 11.93 -6.22
C GLY A 118 -3.72 12.47 -5.37
N MET A 119 -3.43 13.34 -4.39
CA MET A 119 -4.49 14.00 -3.65
C MET A 119 -5.27 14.91 -4.58
N HIS A 120 -6.58 14.74 -4.64
CA HIS A 120 -7.45 15.46 -5.56
C HIS A 120 -8.53 16.22 -4.80
N TRP A 121 -8.92 17.36 -5.36
CA TRP A 121 -9.90 18.28 -4.79
C TRP A 121 -10.86 18.74 -5.87
N TRP A 122 -12.14 18.46 -5.68
CA TRP A 122 -13.19 18.81 -6.59
C TRP A 122 -14.36 19.46 -5.85
N GLU A 123 -14.73 20.68 -6.23
CA GLU A 123 -15.85 21.42 -5.66
C GLU A 123 -15.94 21.38 -4.13
N GLY A 124 -14.80 21.52 -3.47
CA GLY A 124 -14.75 21.51 -2.01
C GLY A 124 -14.65 20.14 -1.35
N ARG A 125 -14.47 19.05 -2.11
CA ARG A 125 -14.43 17.66 -1.61
C ARG A 125 -13.19 16.91 -2.00
N LEU A 126 -12.84 15.97 -1.14
CA LEU A 126 -11.92 14.87 -1.40
C LEU A 126 -12.74 13.60 -1.62
N PHE A 127 -12.39 12.80 -2.61
CA PHE A 127 -13.04 11.51 -2.83
C PHE A 127 -12.36 10.45 -1.97
N GLU A 128 -12.95 10.09 -0.86
CA GLU A 128 -12.40 9.10 0.08
C GLU A 128 -12.28 7.72 -0.56
N GLU A 129 -13.16 7.38 -1.49
CA GLU A 129 -13.19 6.09 -2.20
C GLU A 129 -11.93 5.83 -3.05
N ALA A 130 -11.21 6.89 -3.38
CA ALA A 130 -9.94 6.80 -4.11
C ALA A 130 -8.70 6.78 -3.21
N PHE A 131 -8.84 7.05 -1.92
CA PHE A 131 -7.75 7.09 -0.94
C PHE A 131 -7.62 5.79 -0.13
N LEU A 132 -6.44 5.58 0.47
CA LEU A 132 -6.06 4.36 1.19
C LEU A 132 -6.94 4.04 2.41
N ASN A 133 -7.37 5.06 3.15
CA ASN A 133 -8.25 4.88 4.31
C ASN A 133 -8.84 6.22 4.78
N SER A 134 -9.88 6.15 5.60
CA SER A 134 -10.53 7.32 6.22
C SER A 134 -9.60 8.14 7.12
N ASN A 135 -8.45 7.60 7.54
CA ASN A 135 -7.47 8.29 8.37
C ASN A 135 -6.53 9.21 7.55
N ALA A 136 -6.64 9.24 6.23
CA ALA A 136 -5.83 10.14 5.41
C ALA A 136 -6.01 11.61 5.79
N LEU A 137 -7.24 12.01 6.15
CA LEU A 137 -7.54 13.38 6.56
C LEU A 137 -7.05 13.73 7.98
N THR A 138 -6.75 12.76 8.81
CA THR A 138 -6.19 12.97 10.16
C THR A 138 -4.66 13.05 10.15
N ASN A 139 -4.01 12.68 9.05
CA ASN A 139 -2.56 12.78 8.93
C ASN A 139 -2.15 14.23 8.60
N PRO A 140 -1.36 14.91 9.46
CA PRO A 140 -0.92 16.29 9.23
C PRO A 140 -0.27 16.54 7.88
N LYS A 141 0.40 15.52 7.32
CA LYS A 141 1.06 15.59 6.00
C LYS A 141 0.03 15.83 4.89
N TYR A 142 -1.12 15.16 4.95
CA TYR A 142 -2.15 15.32 3.92
C TYR A 142 -2.92 16.65 4.06
N VAL A 143 -3.06 17.15 5.28
CA VAL A 143 -3.63 18.51 5.50
C VAL A 143 -2.75 19.57 4.85
N LEU A 144 -1.41 19.43 4.90
CA LEU A 144 -0.48 20.32 4.21
C LEU A 144 -0.61 20.23 2.69
N ASP A 145 -0.82 19.04 2.15
CA ASP A 145 -1.02 18.85 0.71
C ASP A 145 -2.36 19.46 0.23
N LEU A 146 -3.42 19.38 1.03
CA LEU A 146 -4.68 20.10 0.75
C LEU A 146 -4.49 21.62 0.71
N GLN A 147 -3.70 22.17 1.63
CA GLN A 147 -3.35 23.60 1.61
C GLN A 147 -2.54 23.95 0.35
N ARG A 148 -1.60 23.10 -0.07
CA ARG A 148 -0.86 23.28 -1.33
C ARG A 148 -1.81 23.32 -2.53
N ILE A 149 -2.75 22.38 -2.62
CA ILE A 149 -3.76 22.33 -3.68
C ILE A 149 -4.52 23.66 -3.74
N ARG A 150 -4.94 24.19 -2.60
CA ARG A 150 -5.76 25.41 -2.55
C ARG A 150 -4.98 26.67 -2.94
N PHE A 151 -3.74 26.82 -2.47
CA PHE A 151 -2.99 28.09 -2.56
C PHE A 151 -1.86 28.10 -3.58
N SER A 152 -1.51 26.99 -4.20
CA SER A 152 -0.48 26.95 -5.23
C SER A 152 -1.03 27.37 -6.60
N ARG A 153 -0.14 27.95 -7.42
CA ARG A 153 -0.41 28.10 -8.85
C ARG A 153 -0.54 26.73 -9.48
N LYS A 154 -1.62 26.49 -10.21
CA LYS A 154 -1.91 25.22 -10.85
C LYS A 154 -1.39 25.18 -12.27
N GLN A 155 -0.74 24.10 -12.61
CA GLN A 155 -0.41 23.78 -13.99
C GLN A 155 -1.63 23.13 -14.65
N ARG A 156 -1.70 23.13 -15.97
CA ARG A 156 -2.77 22.46 -16.72
C ARG A 156 -2.42 20.98 -16.89
N LEU A 157 -3.41 20.13 -16.69
CA LEU A 157 -3.37 18.73 -17.04
C LEU A 157 -4.60 18.42 -17.90
N GLU A 158 -4.42 17.63 -18.92
CA GLU A 158 -5.49 17.24 -19.83
C GLU A 158 -6.42 16.19 -19.19
N GLU A 159 -7.29 15.61 -20.01
CA GLU A 159 -8.09 14.46 -19.61
C GLU A 159 -7.19 13.22 -19.46
N GLY A 160 -7.42 12.42 -18.41
CA GLY A 160 -6.67 11.18 -18.20
C GLY A 160 -7.10 10.42 -16.96
N VAL A 161 -6.44 9.30 -16.74
CA VAL A 161 -6.68 8.38 -15.62
C VAL A 161 -5.63 8.58 -14.53
N LEU A 162 -6.07 8.79 -13.30
CA LEU A 162 -5.17 8.94 -12.14
C LEU A 162 -4.71 7.57 -11.64
N LEU A 163 -3.43 7.26 -11.82
CA LEU A 163 -2.82 6.01 -11.36
C LEU A 163 -1.75 6.29 -10.30
N THR A 164 -2.16 6.90 -9.21
CA THR A 164 -1.33 7.11 -8.02
C THR A 164 -2.21 7.32 -6.79
N MET A 165 -1.59 7.16 -5.62
CA MET A 165 -2.18 7.46 -4.32
C MET A 165 -1.07 7.65 -3.29
N PRO A 166 -1.36 8.10 -2.06
CA PRO A 166 -0.40 8.06 -0.97
C PRO A 166 0.26 6.68 -0.87
N TRP A 167 1.56 6.66 -0.56
CA TRP A 167 2.37 5.43 -0.49
C TRP A 167 2.72 4.76 -1.84
N HIS A 168 2.49 5.43 -2.99
CA HIS A 168 2.88 4.94 -4.32
C HIS A 168 4.35 4.49 -4.43
N HIS A 169 5.21 5.01 -3.56
CA HIS A 169 6.64 4.67 -3.45
C HIS A 169 6.91 3.44 -2.59
N ASN A 170 5.89 2.77 -2.05
CA ASN A 170 6.00 1.52 -1.33
C ASN A 170 5.57 0.38 -2.25
N PHE A 171 6.43 -0.62 -2.42
CA PHE A 171 6.20 -1.73 -3.36
C PHE A 171 4.90 -2.49 -3.09
N TYR A 172 4.59 -2.78 -1.81
CA TYR A 172 3.33 -3.42 -1.45
C TYR A 172 2.12 -2.63 -1.96
N HIS A 173 2.04 -1.34 -1.64
CA HIS A 173 0.90 -0.50 -2.03
C HIS A 173 0.83 -0.31 -3.56
N TRP A 174 1.98 -0.21 -4.24
CA TRP A 174 1.99 -0.14 -5.69
C TRP A 174 1.42 -1.41 -6.30
N LEU A 175 1.96 -2.57 -5.93
CA LEU A 175 1.59 -3.84 -6.56
C LEU A 175 0.17 -4.29 -6.19
N THR A 176 -0.27 -4.07 -4.94
CA THR A 176 -1.54 -4.62 -4.45
C THR A 176 -2.72 -3.66 -4.49
N GLU A 177 -2.47 -2.35 -4.51
CA GLU A 177 -3.52 -1.35 -4.36
C GLU A 177 -3.60 -0.34 -5.51
N ILE A 178 -2.47 -0.03 -6.20
CA ILE A 178 -2.46 0.97 -7.27
C ILE A 178 -2.52 0.31 -8.63
N LEU A 179 -1.56 -0.52 -8.97
CA LEU A 179 -1.44 -1.15 -10.26
C LEU A 179 -2.68 -1.96 -10.67
N PRO A 180 -3.32 -2.75 -9.77
CA PRO A 180 -4.51 -3.51 -10.11
C PRO A 180 -5.73 -2.66 -10.46
N ARG A 181 -5.73 -1.35 -10.16
CA ARG A 181 -6.81 -0.45 -10.59
C ARG A 181 -6.96 -0.39 -12.11
N LEU A 182 -5.94 -0.83 -12.85
CA LEU A 182 -6.03 -0.99 -14.30
C LEU A 182 -7.12 -1.99 -14.72
N THR A 183 -7.49 -2.94 -13.85
CA THR A 183 -8.67 -3.80 -14.15
C THR A 183 -9.95 -3.00 -14.29
N LEU A 184 -10.13 -1.94 -13.48
CA LEU A 184 -11.30 -1.06 -13.61
C LEU A 184 -11.26 -0.24 -14.90
N VAL A 185 -10.08 0.16 -15.33
CA VAL A 185 -9.87 0.88 -16.60
C VAL A 185 -10.20 -0.03 -17.79
N GLU A 186 -9.78 -1.29 -17.76
CA GLU A 186 -10.11 -2.30 -18.77
C GLU A 186 -11.62 -2.58 -18.80
N MET A 187 -12.24 -2.80 -17.63
CA MET A 187 -13.67 -3.05 -17.51
C MET A 187 -14.53 -1.88 -17.98
N ALA A 188 -14.04 -0.65 -17.84
CA ALA A 188 -14.72 0.54 -18.34
C ALA A 188 -14.72 0.60 -19.86
N GLY A 189 -13.71 0.06 -20.53
CA GLY A 189 -13.61 -0.07 -21.99
C GLY A 189 -13.31 1.24 -22.72
N ASP A 190 -14.06 2.27 -22.43
CA ASP A 190 -13.98 3.61 -23.06
C ASP A 190 -12.77 4.46 -22.60
N LEU A 191 -12.00 4.00 -21.62
CA LEU A 191 -10.83 4.70 -21.08
C LEU A 191 -9.50 4.18 -21.64
N SER A 192 -9.52 3.20 -22.53
CA SER A 192 -8.33 2.53 -23.06
C SER A 192 -7.39 3.46 -23.85
N HIS A 193 -7.92 4.53 -24.42
CA HIS A 193 -7.17 5.52 -25.19
C HIS A 193 -6.61 6.68 -24.36
N LEU A 194 -7.02 6.81 -23.08
CA LEU A 194 -6.60 7.92 -22.24
C LEU A 194 -5.21 7.69 -21.62
N PRO A 195 -4.44 8.78 -21.41
CA PRO A 195 -3.16 8.69 -20.71
C PRO A 195 -3.35 8.29 -19.24
N LEU A 196 -2.39 7.51 -18.75
CA LEU A 196 -2.28 7.13 -17.33
C LEU A 196 -1.33 8.10 -16.63
N PHE A 197 -1.82 8.88 -15.69
CA PHE A 197 -1.02 9.84 -14.93
C PHE A 197 -0.33 9.15 -13.75
N VAL A 198 0.99 9.02 -13.82
CA VAL A 198 1.86 8.39 -12.84
C VAL A 198 2.89 9.42 -12.34
N PRO A 199 3.28 9.44 -11.06
CA PRO A 199 4.31 10.36 -10.59
C PRO A 199 5.65 10.12 -11.30
N GLU A 200 6.32 11.20 -11.74
CA GLU A 200 7.61 11.13 -12.42
C GLU A 200 8.71 10.54 -11.52
N LEU A 201 8.76 10.97 -10.26
CA LEU A 201 9.72 10.48 -9.28
C LEU A 201 9.21 9.19 -8.60
N SER A 202 8.92 8.18 -9.41
CA SER A 202 8.53 6.86 -8.94
C SER A 202 9.72 5.89 -8.91
N PRO A 203 9.74 4.91 -7.97
CA PRO A 203 10.75 3.85 -7.96
C PRO A 203 10.78 3.04 -9.27
N GLY A 204 11.93 2.45 -9.60
CA GLY A 204 12.14 1.72 -10.86
C GLY A 204 11.14 0.58 -11.13
N TYR A 205 10.67 -0.09 -10.07
CA TYR A 205 9.67 -1.16 -10.20
C TYR A 205 8.30 -0.65 -10.72
N VAL A 206 7.99 0.63 -10.55
CA VAL A 206 6.77 1.24 -11.11
C VAL A 206 6.83 1.20 -12.62
N LYS A 207 7.91 1.72 -13.21
CA LYS A 207 8.10 1.67 -14.67
C LYS A 207 8.20 0.24 -15.18
N ALA A 208 8.96 -0.63 -14.48
CA ALA A 208 9.10 -2.03 -14.86
C ALA A 208 7.75 -2.75 -14.91
N SER A 209 6.90 -2.57 -13.89
CA SER A 209 5.57 -3.20 -13.86
C SER A 209 4.64 -2.69 -14.96
N LEU A 210 4.71 -1.40 -15.33
CA LEU A 210 3.92 -0.82 -16.42
C LEU A 210 4.38 -1.35 -17.79
N VAL A 211 5.69 -1.62 -17.95
CA VAL A 211 6.24 -2.34 -19.14
C VAL A 211 5.66 -3.75 -19.20
N LEU A 212 5.75 -4.50 -18.11
CA LEU A 212 5.27 -5.89 -18.04
C LEU A 212 3.76 -6.02 -18.28
N CYS A 213 2.98 -5.00 -17.90
CA CYS A 213 1.54 -4.93 -18.21
C CYS A 213 1.23 -4.46 -19.64
N GLY A 214 2.24 -4.06 -20.43
CA GLY A 214 2.04 -3.57 -21.80
C GLY A 214 1.32 -2.23 -21.91
N VAL A 215 1.38 -1.37 -20.86
CA VAL A 215 0.65 -0.09 -20.83
C VAL A 215 1.57 1.13 -20.83
N LEU A 216 2.89 0.94 -20.94
CA LEU A 216 3.88 2.03 -20.81
C LEU A 216 3.63 3.16 -21.82
N ASP A 217 3.23 2.85 -23.04
CA ASP A 217 3.00 3.84 -24.12
C ASP A 217 1.87 4.84 -23.79
N ARG A 218 0.98 4.45 -22.87
CA ARG A 218 -0.10 5.30 -22.36
C ARG A 218 0.32 6.12 -21.14
N VAL A 219 1.50 5.84 -20.56
CA VAL A 219 1.90 6.48 -19.31
C VAL A 219 2.45 7.87 -19.57
N ARG A 220 1.88 8.84 -18.87
CA ARG A 220 2.43 10.18 -18.73
C ARG A 220 2.98 10.34 -17.32
N PHE A 221 4.29 10.41 -17.23
CA PHE A 221 4.97 10.72 -15.97
C PHE A 221 4.79 12.20 -15.65
N VAL A 222 4.14 12.48 -14.51
CA VAL A 222 3.77 13.83 -14.10
C VAL A 222 4.72 14.33 -13.01
N PRO A 223 5.43 15.46 -13.23
CA PRO A 223 6.30 16.06 -12.23
C PRO A 223 5.57 16.42 -10.94
N ASN A 224 6.32 16.51 -9.84
CA ASN A 224 5.76 16.95 -8.56
C ASN A 224 5.20 18.36 -8.66
N GLY A 225 3.95 18.55 -8.29
CA GLY A 225 3.30 19.84 -8.40
C GLY A 225 1.80 19.79 -8.11
N VAL A 226 1.15 20.93 -8.34
CA VAL A 226 -0.32 21.03 -8.28
C VAL A 226 -0.84 21.34 -9.67
N TYR A 227 -1.83 20.57 -10.08
CA TYR A 227 -2.40 20.62 -11.42
C TYR A 227 -3.90 20.82 -11.34
N ARG A 228 -4.46 21.47 -12.36
CA ARG A 228 -5.88 21.44 -12.67
C ARG A 228 -6.08 20.56 -13.89
N ALA A 229 -6.63 19.37 -13.67
CA ALA A 229 -7.00 18.47 -14.74
C ALA A 229 -8.33 18.93 -15.36
N GLU A 230 -8.41 18.91 -16.69
CA GLU A 230 -9.67 19.21 -17.40
C GLU A 230 -10.75 18.19 -17.07
N ARG A 231 -10.37 16.92 -17.12
CA ARG A 231 -11.18 15.79 -16.67
C ARG A 231 -10.29 14.72 -16.08
N LEU A 232 -10.68 14.20 -14.93
CA LEU A 232 -9.94 13.15 -14.26
C LEU A 232 -10.85 11.94 -14.04
N HIS A 233 -10.39 10.79 -14.53
CA HIS A 233 -10.96 9.50 -14.25
C HIS A 233 -10.15 8.87 -13.11
N ILE A 234 -10.80 8.56 -12.00
CA ILE A 234 -10.16 8.10 -10.79
C ILE A 234 -10.67 6.70 -10.47
N PRO A 235 -9.88 5.65 -10.77
CA PRO A 235 -10.23 4.30 -10.35
C PRO A 235 -10.24 4.22 -8.83
N THR A 236 -11.33 3.73 -8.26
CA THR A 236 -11.47 3.60 -6.80
C THR A 236 -10.65 2.44 -6.25
N ARG A 237 -10.69 2.24 -4.95
CA ARG A 237 -9.90 1.21 -4.29
C ARG A 237 -10.39 -0.20 -4.64
N LEU A 238 -9.45 -1.09 -4.92
CA LEU A 238 -9.63 -2.53 -5.01
C LEU A 238 -9.10 -3.28 -3.79
N ALA A 239 -8.56 -2.52 -2.83
CA ALA A 239 -8.13 -3.04 -1.53
C ALA A 239 -8.54 -2.06 -0.43
N LEU A 240 -8.98 -2.57 0.70
CA LEU A 240 -9.29 -1.79 1.89
C LEU A 240 -8.54 -2.37 3.09
N GLY A 241 -7.56 -1.59 3.59
CA GLY A 241 -6.68 -2.04 4.67
C GLY A 241 -5.75 -3.14 4.21
N CYS A 242 -5.95 -4.34 4.21
CA CYS A 242 -5.13 -5.43 3.66
C CYS A 242 -5.95 -6.37 2.78
N ASP A 243 -7.20 -6.02 2.56
CA ASP A 243 -8.19 -6.89 1.92
C ASP A 243 -8.29 -6.55 0.44
N MET A 244 -7.62 -7.34 -0.41
CA MET A 244 -7.66 -7.18 -1.86
C MET A 244 -8.94 -7.79 -2.44
N ALA A 245 -9.50 -7.14 -3.46
CA ALA A 245 -10.55 -7.76 -4.27
C ALA A 245 -9.99 -8.95 -5.06
N PRO A 246 -10.72 -10.09 -5.14
CA PRO A 246 -10.29 -11.22 -5.97
C PRO A 246 -9.98 -10.82 -7.42
N ALA A 247 -10.78 -9.93 -8.02
CA ALA A 247 -10.54 -9.41 -9.36
C ALA A 247 -9.19 -8.70 -9.52
N ALA A 248 -8.68 -8.04 -8.47
CA ALA A 248 -7.35 -7.43 -8.48
C ALA A 248 -6.24 -8.47 -8.55
N VAL A 249 -6.37 -9.55 -7.78
CA VAL A 249 -5.42 -10.68 -7.78
C VAL A 249 -5.44 -11.36 -9.15
N GLU A 250 -6.60 -11.65 -9.69
CA GLU A 250 -6.76 -12.29 -11.00
C GLU A 250 -6.18 -11.44 -12.11
N TRP A 251 -6.42 -10.12 -12.07
CA TRP A 251 -5.85 -9.20 -13.03
C TRP A 251 -4.32 -9.20 -12.99
N LEU A 252 -3.70 -9.10 -11.79
CA LEU A 252 -2.25 -9.20 -11.64
C LEU A 252 -1.71 -10.51 -12.20
N ARG A 253 -2.36 -11.62 -11.87
CA ARG A 253 -1.92 -12.96 -12.30
C ARG A 253 -1.96 -13.12 -13.82
N ARG A 254 -2.94 -12.54 -14.51
CA ARG A 254 -3.02 -12.65 -15.99
C ARG A 254 -2.15 -11.64 -16.71
N SER A 255 -1.93 -10.44 -16.13
CA SER A 255 -1.22 -9.32 -16.78
C SER A 255 0.30 -9.35 -16.58
N MET A 256 0.79 -10.21 -15.68
CA MET A 256 2.21 -10.32 -15.36
C MET A 256 2.82 -11.61 -15.92
N PRO A 257 4.15 -11.67 -16.09
CA PRO A 257 4.85 -12.83 -16.62
C PRO A 257 4.40 -14.13 -15.98
N LYS A 258 4.27 -15.19 -16.79
CA LYS A 258 3.90 -16.53 -16.33
C LYS A 258 5.13 -17.29 -15.84
N ALA A 259 4.90 -18.37 -15.09
CA ALA A 259 5.96 -19.30 -14.72
C ALA A 259 6.61 -19.91 -15.97
N ALA A 260 7.90 -20.12 -15.92
CA ALA A 260 8.63 -20.88 -16.93
C ALA A 260 8.54 -22.38 -16.67
N GLN A 261 8.31 -22.78 -15.42
CA GLN A 261 8.23 -24.17 -14.97
C GLN A 261 7.18 -24.34 -13.85
N ALA A 262 6.87 -25.58 -13.52
CA ALA A 262 5.94 -25.88 -12.44
C ALA A 262 6.45 -25.40 -11.08
N ALA A 263 5.54 -25.06 -10.17
CA ALA A 263 5.86 -24.66 -8.82
C ALA A 263 6.44 -25.82 -8.01
N LYS A 264 7.76 -25.76 -7.75
CA LYS A 264 8.53 -26.74 -6.98
C LYS A 264 9.61 -26.12 -6.12
N ARG A 265 9.84 -24.80 -6.26
CA ARG A 265 10.89 -24.11 -5.54
C ARG A 265 10.48 -23.85 -4.12
N ARG A 266 11.43 -23.92 -3.21
CA ARG A 266 11.26 -23.58 -1.80
C ARG A 266 12.14 -22.39 -1.50
N LEU A 267 11.56 -21.24 -1.19
CA LEU A 267 12.27 -19.97 -1.10
C LEU A 267 12.31 -19.47 0.33
N TYR A 268 13.50 -19.21 0.83
CA TYR A 268 13.70 -18.36 1.99
C TYR A 268 14.03 -16.94 1.52
N ILE A 269 13.12 -16.01 1.79
CA ILE A 269 13.30 -14.60 1.39
C ILE A 269 14.10 -13.89 2.47
N SER A 270 15.39 -13.68 2.21
CA SER A 270 16.30 -12.95 3.07
C SER A 270 15.95 -11.46 3.12
N ARG A 271 16.21 -10.87 4.28
CA ARG A 271 16.14 -9.42 4.49
C ARG A 271 17.46 -8.88 5.05
N ALA A 272 18.58 -9.51 4.74
CA ALA A 272 19.91 -9.09 5.20
C ALA A 272 20.25 -7.65 4.71
N ASP A 273 19.67 -7.20 3.60
CA ASP A 273 19.79 -5.85 3.07
C ASP A 273 18.87 -4.81 3.75
N ALA A 274 17.97 -5.23 4.63
CA ALA A 274 17.03 -4.33 5.29
C ALA A 274 17.59 -3.75 6.59
N ARG A 275 17.19 -2.52 6.91
CA ARG A 275 17.61 -1.84 8.15
C ARG A 275 16.85 -2.29 9.40
N ILE A 276 15.68 -2.87 9.24
CA ILE A 276 14.79 -3.30 10.33
C ILE A 276 14.13 -4.62 10.00
N ARG A 277 13.74 -5.36 11.01
CA ARG A 277 13.01 -6.63 10.88
C ARG A 277 13.78 -7.67 10.03
N PHE A 278 15.09 -7.68 10.09
CA PHE A 278 15.91 -8.75 9.54
C PHE A 278 16.06 -9.87 10.57
N VAL A 279 16.31 -11.09 10.12
CA VAL A 279 16.57 -12.23 10.98
C VAL A 279 18.05 -12.19 11.39
N ALA A 280 18.31 -11.86 12.67
CA ALA A 280 19.68 -11.60 13.16
C ALA A 280 20.56 -12.85 13.19
N ASN A 281 19.95 -14.02 13.35
CA ASN A 281 20.65 -15.32 13.33
C ASN A 281 20.42 -16.08 12.01
N GLU A 282 20.22 -15.39 10.89
CA GLU A 282 19.96 -16.01 9.58
C GLU A 282 21.01 -17.06 9.22
N ALA A 283 22.30 -16.79 9.48
CA ALA A 283 23.39 -17.72 9.20
C ALA A 283 23.25 -19.06 9.96
N GLU A 284 22.70 -19.04 11.16
CA GLU A 284 22.43 -20.23 11.99
C GLU A 284 21.31 -21.08 11.40
N LEU A 285 20.34 -20.44 10.71
CA LEU A 285 19.19 -21.11 10.10
C LEU A 285 19.53 -21.74 8.73
N GLN A 286 20.57 -21.29 8.05
CA GLN A 286 20.91 -21.74 6.70
C GLN A 286 21.09 -23.26 6.56
N PRO A 287 21.80 -23.98 7.46
CA PRO A 287 21.92 -25.44 7.35
C PRO A 287 20.55 -26.14 7.42
N LEU A 288 19.67 -25.70 8.29
CA LEU A 288 18.32 -26.25 8.41
C LEU A 288 17.46 -25.97 7.17
N LEU A 289 17.53 -24.76 6.66
CA LEU A 289 16.82 -24.38 5.42
C LEU A 289 17.30 -25.21 4.24
N ALA A 290 18.62 -25.38 4.09
CA ALA A 290 19.22 -26.20 3.03
C ALA A 290 18.82 -27.70 3.16
N GLU A 291 18.81 -28.27 4.37
CA GLU A 291 18.33 -29.63 4.66
C GLU A 291 16.88 -29.84 4.17
N HIS A 292 16.06 -28.79 4.20
CA HIS A 292 14.69 -28.79 3.74
C HIS A 292 14.52 -28.31 2.29
N GLY A 293 15.61 -28.14 1.54
CA GLY A 293 15.61 -27.79 0.12
C GLY A 293 15.28 -26.33 -0.18
N PHE A 294 15.46 -25.43 0.78
CA PHE A 294 15.23 -24.00 0.54
C PHE A 294 16.43 -23.34 -0.12
N GLU A 295 16.12 -22.50 -1.11
CA GLU A 295 17.03 -21.52 -1.70
C GLU A 295 16.92 -20.20 -0.95
N THR A 296 18.01 -19.62 -0.52
CA THR A 296 18.03 -18.27 0.05
C THR A 296 18.05 -17.24 -1.06
N VAL A 297 17.06 -16.37 -1.08
CA VAL A 297 16.85 -15.36 -2.12
C VAL A 297 16.87 -13.97 -1.50
N ASN A 298 17.75 -13.10 -1.98
CA ASN A 298 17.71 -11.68 -1.72
C ASN A 298 17.01 -10.99 -2.90
N MET A 299 15.82 -10.42 -2.67
CA MET A 299 14.97 -9.91 -3.75
C MET A 299 15.61 -8.74 -4.52
N SER A 300 16.54 -7.99 -3.90
CA SER A 300 17.25 -6.90 -4.57
C SER A 300 18.20 -7.36 -5.69
N ASP A 301 18.55 -8.64 -5.74
CA ASP A 301 19.47 -9.19 -6.74
C ASP A 301 18.77 -9.55 -8.07
N TYR A 302 17.43 -9.42 -8.10
CA TYR A 302 16.59 -9.83 -9.22
C TYR A 302 15.80 -8.68 -9.81
N SER A 303 15.61 -8.68 -11.12
CA SER A 303 14.65 -7.81 -11.80
C SER A 303 13.21 -8.11 -11.35
N LEU A 304 12.27 -7.17 -11.53
CA LEU A 304 10.88 -7.40 -11.17
C LEU A 304 10.27 -8.62 -11.86
N GLU A 305 10.62 -8.86 -13.12
CA GLU A 305 10.16 -10.01 -13.87
C GLU A 305 10.65 -11.33 -13.25
N GLU A 306 11.93 -11.39 -12.88
CA GLU A 306 12.52 -12.54 -12.21
C GLU A 306 11.90 -12.75 -10.81
N GLN A 307 11.70 -11.69 -10.06
CA GLN A 307 11.00 -11.73 -8.76
C GLN A 307 9.60 -12.36 -8.89
N ILE A 308 8.84 -11.97 -9.92
CA ILE A 308 7.51 -12.54 -10.20
C ILE A 308 7.63 -14.02 -10.55
N ARG A 309 8.60 -14.41 -11.40
CA ARG A 309 8.81 -15.80 -11.77
C ARG A 309 9.21 -16.67 -10.58
N LEU A 310 10.09 -16.18 -9.72
CA LEU A 310 10.46 -16.85 -8.46
C LEU A 310 9.22 -17.26 -7.66
N PHE A 311 8.30 -16.33 -7.43
CA PHE A 311 7.09 -16.63 -6.67
C PHE A 311 6.08 -17.50 -7.42
N ARG A 312 6.01 -17.41 -8.74
CA ARG A 312 5.17 -18.32 -9.53
C ARG A 312 5.68 -19.78 -9.52
N GLU A 313 6.98 -19.94 -9.41
CA GLU A 313 7.62 -21.24 -9.36
C GLU A 313 7.79 -21.79 -7.94
N ALA A 314 7.38 -21.01 -6.93
CA ALA A 314 7.48 -21.39 -5.54
C ALA A 314 6.29 -22.24 -5.09
N GLU A 315 6.57 -23.41 -4.53
CA GLU A 315 5.60 -24.22 -3.76
C GLU A 315 5.60 -23.84 -2.27
N PHE A 316 6.74 -23.33 -1.78
CA PHE A 316 6.90 -22.93 -0.40
C PHE A 316 7.73 -21.63 -0.29
N VAL A 317 7.19 -20.66 0.41
CA VAL A 317 7.89 -19.40 0.72
C VAL A 317 7.94 -19.19 2.23
N ILE A 318 9.11 -18.80 2.74
CA ILE A 318 9.31 -18.44 4.14
C ILE A 318 10.18 -17.20 4.25
N GLY A 319 9.98 -16.35 5.24
CA GLY A 319 10.86 -15.21 5.54
C GLY A 319 10.22 -14.16 6.43
N SER A 320 10.97 -13.11 6.73
CA SER A 320 10.52 -12.03 7.59
C SER A 320 9.55 -11.08 6.90
N HIS A 321 8.52 -10.64 7.64
CA HIS A 321 7.51 -9.67 7.16
C HIS A 321 8.14 -8.48 6.42
N GLY A 322 7.81 -8.32 5.15
CA GLY A 322 8.34 -7.27 4.31
C GLY A 322 7.63 -7.11 2.97
N ALA A 323 7.85 -5.98 2.28
CA ALA A 323 7.15 -5.64 1.05
C ALA A 323 7.35 -6.67 -0.09
N ALA A 324 8.41 -7.46 -0.05
CA ALA A 324 8.66 -8.56 -0.98
C ALA A 324 7.50 -9.57 -1.04
N PHE A 325 6.80 -9.78 0.07
CA PHE A 325 5.67 -10.71 0.12
C PHE A 325 4.41 -10.22 -0.60
N ALA A 326 4.40 -9.00 -1.14
CA ALA A 326 3.38 -8.63 -2.12
C ALA A 326 3.37 -9.57 -3.33
N HIS A 327 4.51 -10.20 -3.67
CA HIS A 327 4.62 -11.19 -4.73
C HIS A 327 3.86 -12.51 -4.44
N LEU A 328 3.41 -12.75 -3.21
CA LEU A 328 2.56 -13.93 -2.90
C LEU A 328 1.35 -14.03 -3.83
N VAL A 329 0.83 -12.91 -4.34
CA VAL A 329 -0.26 -12.89 -5.33
C VAL A 329 0.03 -13.74 -6.58
N PHE A 330 1.30 -14.05 -6.84
CA PHE A 330 1.74 -14.85 -7.97
C PHE A 330 1.94 -16.34 -7.66
N MET A 331 1.98 -16.74 -6.40
CA MET A 331 2.11 -18.15 -6.03
C MET A 331 0.93 -18.98 -6.57
N GLU A 332 1.19 -20.25 -6.84
CA GLU A 332 0.11 -21.18 -7.17
C GLU A 332 -0.76 -21.48 -5.93
N ARG A 333 -2.07 -21.68 -6.16
CA ARG A 333 -3.02 -22.01 -5.10
C ARG A 333 -2.60 -23.29 -4.37
N GLY A 334 -2.80 -23.34 -3.07
CA GLY A 334 -2.44 -24.49 -2.24
C GLY A 334 -0.94 -24.63 -1.96
N GLY A 335 -0.11 -23.67 -2.35
CA GLY A 335 1.28 -23.56 -1.89
C GLY A 335 1.36 -23.27 -0.39
N THR A 336 2.57 -23.19 0.14
CA THR A 336 2.81 -22.92 1.58
C THR A 336 3.51 -21.59 1.77
N PHE A 337 3.06 -20.81 2.76
CA PHE A 337 3.70 -19.56 3.16
C PHE A 337 3.87 -19.48 4.68
N VAL A 338 5.10 -19.29 5.15
CA VAL A 338 5.41 -19.10 6.57
C VAL A 338 6.01 -17.71 6.79
N GLU A 339 5.37 -16.92 7.64
CA GLU A 339 5.76 -15.56 7.93
C GLU A 339 6.50 -15.48 9.27
N LEU A 340 7.68 -14.85 9.28
CA LEU A 340 8.47 -14.64 10.48
C LEU A 340 8.22 -13.24 11.02
N PHE A 341 7.71 -13.13 12.24
CA PHE A 341 7.38 -11.87 12.89
C PHE A 341 8.40 -11.44 13.91
N GLU A 342 8.73 -10.16 13.88
CA GLU A 342 9.37 -9.48 14.99
C GLU A 342 8.38 -9.36 16.17
N PRO A 343 8.83 -9.58 17.43
CA PRO A 343 7.95 -9.43 18.61
C PRO A 343 7.31 -8.05 18.68
N GLY A 344 6.02 -8.00 18.98
CA GLY A 344 5.24 -6.76 19.06
C GLY A 344 4.81 -6.15 17.74
N PHE A 345 5.29 -6.66 16.60
CA PHE A 345 4.85 -6.25 15.27
C PHE A 345 3.90 -7.30 14.68
N PHE A 346 2.79 -6.83 14.17
CA PHE A 346 1.85 -7.65 13.41
C PHE A 346 1.14 -6.81 12.35
N ASN A 347 1.09 -7.35 11.12
CA ASN A 347 0.24 -6.84 10.05
C ASN A 347 -0.29 -8.03 9.26
N ARG A 348 -1.59 -8.09 9.06
CA ARG A 348 -2.29 -9.24 8.46
C ARG A 348 -2.24 -9.29 6.93
N CYS A 349 -1.62 -8.33 6.26
CA CYS A 349 -1.76 -8.17 4.81
C CYS A 349 -1.38 -9.43 4.02
N TYR A 350 -0.36 -10.16 4.43
CA TYR A 350 0.08 -11.36 3.73
C TYR A 350 -0.74 -12.59 4.10
N HIS A 351 -1.23 -12.68 5.32
CA HIS A 351 -2.24 -13.67 5.68
C HIS A 351 -3.50 -13.52 4.82
N ARG A 352 -3.93 -12.28 4.52
CA ARG A 352 -5.10 -12.03 3.66
C ARG A 352 -4.85 -12.44 2.22
N ILE A 353 -3.67 -12.20 1.68
CA ILE A 353 -3.27 -12.72 0.36
C ILE A 353 -3.22 -14.25 0.37
N ALA A 354 -2.63 -14.85 1.41
CA ALA A 354 -2.58 -16.28 1.57
C ALA A 354 -3.99 -16.92 1.60
N SER A 355 -4.93 -16.30 2.32
CA SER A 355 -6.32 -16.76 2.37
C SER A 355 -7.02 -16.68 1.00
N LEU A 356 -6.77 -15.62 0.21
CA LEU A 356 -7.32 -15.50 -1.16
C LEU A 356 -6.80 -16.56 -2.12
N LEU A 357 -5.56 -17.00 -1.91
CA LEU A 357 -4.89 -18.02 -2.74
C LEU A 357 -4.98 -19.44 -2.15
N GLU A 358 -5.69 -19.60 -1.02
CA GLU A 358 -5.79 -20.88 -0.33
C GLU A 358 -4.43 -21.49 0.03
N LEU A 359 -3.44 -20.61 0.34
CA LEU A 359 -2.14 -21.07 0.78
C LEU A 359 -2.23 -21.67 2.18
N ASP A 360 -1.45 -22.71 2.44
CA ASP A 360 -1.21 -23.21 3.79
C ASP A 360 -0.36 -22.18 4.53
N TYR A 361 -1.01 -21.32 5.31
CA TYR A 361 -0.37 -20.21 6.01
C TYR A 361 0.12 -20.63 7.40
N GLY A 362 1.35 -20.21 7.71
CA GLY A 362 1.94 -20.35 9.01
C GLY A 362 2.71 -19.12 9.45
N PHE A 363 3.13 -19.09 10.72
CA PHE A 363 3.97 -18.01 11.22
C PHE A 363 4.81 -18.48 12.43
N LEU A 364 5.92 -17.77 12.65
CA LEU A 364 6.73 -17.82 13.88
C LEU A 364 6.91 -16.42 14.41
N VAL A 365 6.97 -16.27 15.74
CA VAL A 365 7.29 -15.01 16.42
C VAL A 365 8.64 -15.17 17.07
N GLY A 366 9.63 -14.42 16.61
CA GLY A 366 10.99 -14.49 17.09
C GLY A 366 11.21 -13.70 18.39
N GLU A 367 12.49 -13.63 18.81
CA GLU A 367 12.94 -12.81 19.91
C GLU A 367 13.62 -11.54 19.45
N LYS A 368 13.41 -10.42 20.13
CA LYS A 368 14.00 -9.12 19.76
C LYS A 368 15.54 -9.14 19.88
N LYS A 369 16.22 -8.73 18.79
CA LYS A 369 17.69 -8.57 18.74
C LYS A 369 18.04 -7.25 18.05
N GLY A 370 18.21 -6.19 18.81
CA GLY A 370 18.51 -4.86 18.27
C GLY A 370 17.41 -4.34 17.32
N LEU A 371 17.76 -4.03 16.06
CA LEU A 371 16.84 -3.62 15.02
C LEU A 371 16.22 -4.79 14.24
N GLY A 372 16.66 -6.01 14.51
CA GLY A 372 16.13 -7.26 13.99
C GLY A 372 15.55 -8.14 15.08
N PHE A 373 15.46 -9.44 14.78
CA PHE A 373 15.01 -10.47 15.72
C PHE A 373 15.65 -11.82 15.37
N SER A 374 15.71 -12.74 16.31
CA SER A 374 16.17 -14.11 16.09
C SER A 374 14.99 -15.08 16.04
N ILE A 375 15.14 -16.15 15.28
CA ILE A 375 14.21 -17.30 15.23
C ILE A 375 14.89 -18.49 15.88
N ASP A 376 14.17 -19.20 16.74
CA ASP A 376 14.65 -20.46 17.32
C ASP A 376 14.71 -21.55 16.24
N PRO A 377 15.88 -22.15 15.97
CA PRO A 377 16.02 -23.23 14.99
C PRO A 377 15.13 -24.45 15.28
N VAL A 378 14.85 -24.74 16.56
CA VAL A 378 13.97 -25.87 16.95
C VAL A 378 12.52 -25.58 16.57
N GLU A 379 12.03 -24.38 16.83
CA GLU A 379 10.70 -23.96 16.42
C GLU A 379 10.55 -23.95 14.89
N LEU A 380 11.56 -23.44 14.18
CA LEU A 380 11.59 -23.45 12.71
C LEU A 380 11.53 -24.88 12.18
N ARG A 381 12.37 -25.81 12.71
CA ARG A 381 12.35 -27.22 12.33
C ARG A 381 10.95 -27.82 12.52
N GLY A 382 10.32 -27.59 13.66
CA GLY A 382 8.98 -28.08 13.93
C GLY A 382 7.91 -27.58 12.95
N VAL A 383 8.02 -26.35 12.45
CA VAL A 383 7.14 -25.82 11.41
C VAL A 383 7.42 -26.48 10.05
N LEU A 384 8.70 -26.62 9.69
CA LEU A 384 9.10 -27.22 8.40
C LEU A 384 8.71 -28.71 8.30
N GLU A 385 8.82 -29.45 9.40
CA GLU A 385 8.40 -30.86 9.46
C GLU A 385 6.89 -31.03 9.33
N ARG A 386 6.10 -30.20 10.00
CA ARG A 386 4.62 -30.21 9.87
C ARG A 386 4.13 -29.78 8.49
N SER A 387 4.92 -29.04 7.75
CA SER A 387 4.56 -28.59 6.38
C SER A 387 4.82 -29.65 5.31
N ARG A 388 5.48 -30.76 5.64
CA ARG A 388 5.63 -31.89 4.71
C ARG A 388 4.26 -32.51 4.50
N LYS A 389 3.68 -32.33 3.32
CA LYS A 389 2.49 -33.10 2.92
C LYS A 389 2.88 -34.58 2.86
N PRO A 390 2.05 -35.48 3.38
CA PRO A 390 2.29 -36.93 3.28
C PRO A 390 2.36 -37.38 1.83
#